data_0201bb30138e2c3ed93173fa7f5637cb
#
_entry.id   0201bb30138e2c3ed93173fa7f5637cb
#
_cell.length_a   1.000
_cell.length_b   1.000
_cell.length_c   1.000
_cell.angle_alpha   90.00
_cell.angle_beta   90.00
_cell.angle_gamma   90.00
#
_symmetry.space_group_name_H-M   'P 1'
#
loop_
_entity.id
_entity.type
_entity.pdbx_description
1 polymer ?
#
loop_
_entity_poly.entity_id
_entity_poly.type
_entity_poly.pdbx_seq_one_letter_code
_entity_poly.pdbx_strand_id
1 'polypeptide(L)'
;MEKENNKNRKKKIKIKAGTGSNKTFLLKREFLYKETETLLLTNIVNKKVSTPEKDLNKAQLNVASSNIIKLNEQNKNTNKKILTISKISKTLGGKPVLKNISLNLNHGQILGLLGPNGAGKSTLFNLIVGKIFPDFGEIKLNNEIINDLPIHKRAIKGISLLEQHKGLFGNMTAYENLYAILELHIEDKSKIESKIFQLLSYFGLQYLVNVKANNMSGGEYKKISTLQRICNKDIKVLLLDEPMAALDPLSISSIKKFILELRDMGLSVIITDHNFFAIQDILDNCIIIRDGVVMVEGPPKDIIKDQKAIKYYLGTGFKI
;
A
#
# COMPACT_ATOMS: atom_id res chain seq x y z
N MET A 1 38.85 45.58 -31.79
CA MET A 1 37.68 46.45 -31.60
C MET A 1 36.50 45.49 -31.58
N GLU A 2 35.78 45.22 -30.57
CA GLU A 2 35.68 45.61 -29.17
C GLU A 2 35.31 44.33 -28.34
N LYS A 3 35.94 44.24 -27.18
CA LYS A 3 35.67 43.19 -26.21
C LYS A 3 34.48 43.64 -25.34
N GLU A 4 33.38 42.95 -25.33
CA GLU A 4 32.35 43.16 -24.28
C GLU A 4 32.39 42.07 -23.21
N ASN A 5 32.72 42.57 -22.02
CA ASN A 5 32.79 41.83 -20.76
C ASN A 5 31.38 41.52 -20.23
N ASN A 6 31.03 40.28 -20.10
CA ASN A 6 29.81 39.86 -19.43
C ASN A 6 30.12 39.62 -17.92
N LYS A 7 29.97 40.67 -17.09
CA LYS A 7 30.06 40.60 -15.63
C LYS A 7 28.78 40.07 -15.05
N ASN A 8 28.80 38.82 -14.67
CA ASN A 8 27.76 38.20 -13.84
C ASN A 8 27.69 38.93 -12.46
N ARG A 9 26.70 39.82 -12.31
CA ARG A 9 26.35 40.43 -11.02
C ARG A 9 25.58 39.41 -10.17
N LYS A 10 26.26 38.76 -9.24
CA LYS A 10 25.64 38.07 -8.11
C LYS A 10 24.93 39.08 -7.22
N LYS A 11 23.61 39.25 -7.35
CA LYS A 11 22.78 39.95 -6.38
C LYS A 11 22.69 39.14 -5.09
N LYS A 12 23.42 39.49 -4.06
CA LYS A 12 23.21 39.04 -2.68
C LYS A 12 21.93 39.66 -2.16
N ILE A 13 20.86 38.90 -2.09
CA ILE A 13 19.64 39.29 -1.38
C ILE A 13 19.87 39.00 0.11
N LYS A 14 20.02 40.06 0.89
CA LYS A 14 20.01 40.01 2.37
C LYS A 14 18.56 39.74 2.81
N ILE A 15 18.25 38.52 3.21
CA ILE A 15 16.98 38.20 3.87
C ILE A 15 17.22 38.33 5.38
N LYS A 16 16.48 39.24 6.03
CA LYS A 16 16.42 39.31 7.49
C LYS A 16 15.86 38.01 8.05
N ALA A 17 16.56 37.42 9.01
CA ALA A 17 16.15 36.19 9.68
C ALA A 17 14.85 36.44 10.45
N GLY A 18 13.75 35.85 9.93
CA GLY A 18 12.53 35.59 10.65
C GLY A 18 12.49 34.13 11.03
N THR A 19 12.26 33.86 12.29
CA THR A 19 12.20 32.53 12.90
C THR A 19 11.19 31.60 12.18
N GLY A 20 11.71 30.61 11.42
CA GLY A 20 10.86 29.63 10.74
C GLY A 20 11.64 28.79 9.74
N SER A 21 12.15 27.63 10.16
CA SER A 21 12.97 26.70 9.36
C SER A 21 12.29 26.16 8.10
N ASN A 22 10.96 26.31 7.96
CA ASN A 22 10.19 25.73 6.87
C ASN A 22 10.23 26.51 5.54
N LYS A 23 10.45 27.84 5.57
CA LYS A 23 10.47 28.65 4.33
C LYS A 23 11.74 28.46 3.49
N THR A 24 12.87 28.22 4.14
CA THR A 24 14.16 28.01 3.44
C THR A 24 14.20 26.65 2.74
N PHE A 25 13.49 25.66 3.29
CA PHE A 25 13.37 24.32 2.71
C PHE A 25 12.50 24.32 1.45
N LEU A 26 11.38 25.06 1.46
CA LEU A 26 10.48 25.21 0.31
C LEU A 26 11.14 25.93 -0.88
N LEU A 27 11.86 27.02 -0.64
CA LEU A 27 12.55 27.78 -1.71
C LEU A 27 13.69 27.00 -2.38
N LYS A 28 14.43 26.15 -1.63
CA LYS A 28 15.43 25.25 -2.21
C LYS A 28 14.77 24.14 -3.06
N ARG A 29 13.57 23.70 -2.69
CA ARG A 29 12.81 22.68 -3.42
C ARG A 29 12.31 23.17 -4.77
N GLU A 30 11.76 24.39 -4.86
CA GLU A 30 11.29 24.98 -6.13
C GLU A 30 12.41 25.16 -7.14
N PHE A 31 13.65 25.46 -6.69
CA PHE A 31 14.80 25.62 -7.58
C PHE A 31 15.31 24.28 -8.13
N LEU A 32 15.36 23.23 -7.32
CA LEU A 32 15.74 21.87 -7.74
C LEU A 32 14.69 21.24 -8.67
N TYR A 33 13.40 21.56 -8.45
CA TYR A 33 12.33 21.02 -9.28
C TYR A 33 12.37 21.54 -10.73
N LYS A 34 12.69 22.81 -10.93
CA LYS A 34 12.85 23.42 -12.27
C LYS A 34 14.06 22.87 -13.02
N GLU A 35 15.17 22.60 -12.34
CA GLU A 35 16.37 22.05 -13.00
C GLU A 35 16.17 20.57 -13.40
N THR A 36 15.48 19.76 -12.59
CA THR A 36 15.19 18.34 -12.93
C THR A 36 14.16 18.23 -14.05
N GLU A 37 13.13 19.08 -14.08
CA GLU A 37 12.13 19.11 -15.16
C GLU A 37 12.77 19.51 -16.49
N THR A 38 13.67 20.51 -16.46
CA THR A 38 14.42 20.95 -17.66
C THR A 38 15.38 19.87 -18.15
N LEU A 39 16.08 19.17 -17.25
CA LEU A 39 16.98 18.06 -17.60
C LEU A 39 16.23 16.83 -18.14
N LEU A 40 15.05 16.50 -17.57
CA LEU A 40 14.22 15.42 -18.07
C LEU A 40 13.62 15.74 -19.45
N LEU A 41 13.10 16.95 -19.65
CA LEU A 41 12.58 17.39 -20.94
C LEU A 41 13.69 17.48 -21.99
N THR A 42 14.88 17.98 -21.64
CA THR A 42 16.03 18.05 -22.57
C THR A 42 16.52 16.67 -22.94
N ASN A 43 16.56 15.72 -22.02
CA ASN A 43 16.93 14.31 -22.30
C ASN A 43 15.87 13.58 -23.14
N ILE A 44 14.58 13.89 -22.96
CA ILE A 44 13.49 13.34 -23.78
C ILE A 44 13.52 13.93 -25.19
N VAL A 45 13.77 15.23 -25.34
CA VAL A 45 13.84 15.92 -26.66
C VAL A 45 15.08 15.47 -27.43
N ASN A 46 16.25 15.36 -26.79
CA ASN A 46 17.49 14.93 -27.45
C ASN A 46 17.50 13.42 -27.81
N LYS A 47 16.69 12.57 -27.17
CA LYS A 47 16.53 11.15 -27.57
C LYS A 47 15.51 10.92 -28.69
N LYS A 48 14.66 11.90 -29.03
CA LYS A 48 13.65 11.74 -30.08
C LYS A 48 14.23 11.76 -31.50
N VAL A 49 15.54 11.98 -31.69
CA VAL A 49 16.15 12.16 -33.01
C VAL A 49 16.83 10.91 -33.59
N SER A 50 16.97 9.79 -32.86
CA SER A 50 17.80 8.68 -33.35
C SER A 50 17.43 7.22 -33.08
N THR A 51 16.20 6.87 -32.68
CA THR A 51 15.83 5.43 -32.62
C THR A 51 14.32 5.18 -32.70
N PRO A 52 13.83 4.11 -33.36
CA PRO A 52 12.39 3.81 -33.45
C PRO A 52 11.80 3.37 -32.10
N GLU A 53 10.67 3.95 -31.74
CA GLU A 53 9.94 3.88 -30.48
C GLU A 53 9.60 2.45 -29.97
N LYS A 54 9.75 1.42 -30.79
CA LYS A 54 9.36 0.04 -30.43
C LYS A 54 10.38 -0.73 -29.58
N ASP A 55 11.65 -0.39 -29.63
CA ASP A 55 12.69 -1.17 -28.95
C ASP A 55 13.07 -0.63 -27.56
N LEU A 56 12.82 0.65 -27.29
CA LEU A 56 13.10 1.26 -25.98
C LEU A 56 12.13 0.78 -24.89
N ASN A 57 10.85 0.54 -25.24
CA ASN A 57 9.86 0.06 -24.29
C ASN A 57 10.10 -1.38 -23.82
N LYS A 58 10.66 -2.25 -24.67
CA LYS A 58 10.96 -3.64 -24.29
C LYS A 58 12.18 -3.79 -23.38
N ALA A 59 13.24 -3.03 -23.62
CA ALA A 59 14.46 -3.13 -22.82
C ALA A 59 14.29 -2.55 -21.41
N GLN A 60 13.56 -1.44 -21.26
CA GLN A 60 13.26 -0.84 -19.95
C GLN A 60 12.25 -1.66 -19.14
N LEU A 61 11.26 -2.27 -19.77
CA LEU A 61 10.34 -3.23 -19.16
C LEU A 61 11.06 -4.49 -18.69
N ASN A 62 12.04 -5.00 -19.44
CA ASN A 62 12.79 -6.20 -19.07
C ASN A 62 13.72 -5.98 -17.87
N VAL A 63 14.31 -4.80 -17.71
CA VAL A 63 15.17 -4.47 -16.55
C VAL A 63 14.33 -4.21 -15.30
N ALA A 64 13.18 -3.56 -15.43
CA ALA A 64 12.23 -3.39 -14.33
C ALA A 64 11.65 -4.75 -13.88
N SER A 65 11.30 -5.61 -14.83
CA SER A 65 10.81 -6.97 -14.57
C SER A 65 11.85 -7.83 -13.85
N SER A 66 13.13 -7.78 -14.22
CA SER A 66 14.17 -8.65 -13.64
C SER A 66 14.49 -8.36 -12.17
N ASN A 67 14.34 -7.11 -11.71
CA ASN A 67 14.55 -6.75 -10.30
C ASN A 67 13.31 -6.95 -9.41
N ILE A 68 12.12 -6.91 -10.00
CA ILE A 68 10.85 -7.26 -9.33
C ILE A 68 10.66 -8.79 -9.34
N ILE A 69 11.08 -9.49 -10.40
CA ILE A 69 11.02 -10.96 -10.52
C ILE A 69 11.90 -11.66 -9.48
N LYS A 70 12.97 -11.06 -8.98
CA LYS A 70 13.76 -11.65 -7.86
C LYS A 70 12.99 -11.74 -6.55
N LEU A 71 11.91 -10.99 -6.35
CA LEU A 71 10.96 -11.19 -5.25
C LEU A 71 10.06 -12.42 -5.49
N ASN A 72 9.80 -12.78 -6.76
CA ASN A 72 8.87 -13.86 -7.13
C ASN A 72 9.48 -15.28 -7.06
N GLU A 73 10.78 -15.45 -7.24
CA GLU A 73 11.39 -16.80 -7.26
C GLU A 73 11.52 -17.44 -5.88
N GLN A 74 11.56 -16.64 -4.81
CA GLN A 74 11.64 -17.17 -3.43
C GLN A 74 10.27 -17.52 -2.82
N ASN A 75 9.15 -17.13 -3.43
CA ASN A 75 7.81 -17.23 -2.82
C ASN A 75 6.86 -18.24 -3.48
N LYS A 76 7.32 -19.14 -4.33
CA LYS A 76 6.45 -20.17 -4.97
C LYS A 76 5.90 -21.26 -4.04
N ASN A 77 6.13 -21.15 -2.72
CA ASN A 77 5.59 -22.11 -1.76
C ASN A 77 4.27 -21.57 -1.17
N THR A 78 3.19 -21.61 -1.97
CA THR A 78 1.86 -21.08 -1.64
C THR A 78 1.20 -21.73 -0.40
N ASN A 79 1.75 -22.83 0.12
CA ASN A 79 1.26 -23.50 1.33
C ASN A 79 2.00 -23.09 2.61
N LYS A 80 3.03 -22.24 2.53
CA LYS A 80 3.76 -21.79 3.72
C LYS A 80 3.02 -20.62 4.38
N LYS A 81 2.72 -20.74 5.67
CA LYS A 81 2.09 -19.68 6.44
C LYS A 81 3.04 -18.51 6.65
N ILE A 82 2.60 -17.29 6.32
CA ILE A 82 3.33 -16.05 6.58
C ILE A 82 2.88 -15.43 7.90
N LEU A 83 1.57 -15.43 8.18
CA LEU A 83 0.99 -14.91 9.41
C LEU A 83 0.12 -16.00 10.03
N THR A 84 0.33 -16.26 11.32
CA THR A 84 -0.50 -17.18 12.11
C THR A 84 -1.02 -16.45 13.33
N ILE A 85 -2.32 -16.50 13.53
CA ILE A 85 -3.02 -16.00 14.71
C ILE A 85 -3.63 -17.20 15.41
N SER A 86 -3.30 -17.37 16.71
CA SER A 86 -3.73 -18.52 17.49
C SER A 86 -4.42 -18.06 18.76
N LYS A 87 -5.71 -18.37 18.88
CA LYS A 87 -6.55 -18.18 20.07
C LYS A 87 -6.49 -16.75 20.65
N ILE A 88 -6.45 -15.73 19.77
CA ILE A 88 -6.40 -14.34 20.20
C ILE A 88 -7.71 -13.92 20.87
N SER A 89 -7.57 -13.34 22.05
CA SER A 89 -8.67 -12.70 22.79
C SER A 89 -8.30 -11.27 23.17
N LYS A 90 -9.29 -10.35 23.13
CA LYS A 90 -9.10 -8.95 23.49
C LYS A 90 -10.35 -8.34 24.09
N THR A 91 -10.16 -7.70 25.24
CA THR A 91 -11.17 -6.90 25.94
C THR A 91 -10.83 -5.41 25.79
N LEU A 92 -11.79 -4.58 25.46
CA LEU A 92 -11.67 -3.12 25.38
C LEU A 92 -12.78 -2.49 26.20
N GLY A 93 -12.43 -1.58 27.13
CA GLY A 93 -13.39 -0.92 28.00
C GLY A 93 -14.27 -1.90 28.79
N GLY A 94 -13.70 -3.01 29.26
CA GLY A 94 -14.41 -4.06 30.01
C GLY A 94 -15.29 -4.99 29.15
N LYS A 95 -15.38 -4.75 27.83
CA LYS A 95 -16.18 -5.60 26.90
C LYS A 95 -15.27 -6.52 26.10
N PRO A 96 -15.52 -7.84 26.04
CA PRO A 96 -14.78 -8.77 25.20
C PRO A 96 -15.12 -8.52 23.72
N VAL A 97 -14.15 -8.02 22.96
CA VAL A 97 -14.30 -7.69 21.53
C VAL A 97 -13.86 -8.84 20.63
N LEU A 98 -12.80 -9.57 21.02
CA LEU A 98 -12.34 -10.77 20.31
C LEU A 98 -12.27 -11.92 21.30
N LYS A 99 -12.75 -13.10 20.88
CA LYS A 99 -12.91 -14.28 21.71
C LYS A 99 -12.33 -15.50 20.99
N ASN A 100 -11.09 -15.86 21.34
CA ASN A 100 -10.42 -17.06 20.82
C ASN A 100 -10.31 -17.12 19.29
N ILE A 101 -9.99 -15.99 18.65
CA ILE A 101 -9.82 -15.91 17.19
C ILE A 101 -8.56 -16.65 16.76
N SER A 102 -8.70 -17.53 15.77
CA SER A 102 -7.58 -18.18 15.09
C SER A 102 -7.73 -18.03 13.58
N LEU A 103 -6.64 -17.70 12.88
CA LEU A 103 -6.58 -17.65 11.43
C LEU A 103 -5.16 -17.82 10.92
N ASN A 104 -5.04 -18.21 9.65
CA ASN A 104 -3.77 -18.31 8.96
C ASN A 104 -3.83 -17.53 7.65
N LEU A 105 -2.71 -16.89 7.30
CA LEU A 105 -2.49 -16.30 5.98
C LEU A 105 -1.25 -16.97 5.37
N ASN A 106 -1.38 -17.46 4.15
CA ASN A 106 -0.27 -18.06 3.43
C ASN A 106 0.48 -17.02 2.58
N HIS A 107 1.71 -17.34 2.17
CA HIS A 107 2.46 -16.49 1.25
C HIS A 107 1.70 -16.29 -0.06
N GLY A 108 1.61 -15.03 -0.52
CA GLY A 108 0.95 -14.67 -1.78
C GLY A 108 -0.56 -14.96 -1.79
N GLN A 109 -1.21 -15.02 -0.62
CA GLN A 109 -2.65 -15.25 -0.48
C GLN A 109 -3.39 -13.94 -0.27
N ILE A 110 -4.60 -13.81 -0.82
CA ILE A 110 -5.57 -12.78 -0.49
C ILE A 110 -6.66 -13.40 0.40
N LEU A 111 -6.68 -12.99 1.68
CA LEU A 111 -7.64 -13.44 2.67
C LEU A 111 -8.70 -12.37 2.93
N GLY A 112 -9.98 -12.69 2.78
CA GLY A 112 -11.10 -11.85 3.18
C GLY A 112 -11.40 -12.00 4.68
N LEU A 113 -11.35 -10.89 5.43
CA LEU A 113 -11.80 -10.82 6.81
C LEU A 113 -13.13 -10.06 6.86
N LEU A 114 -14.22 -10.79 6.90
CA LEU A 114 -15.57 -10.32 6.66
C LEU A 114 -16.39 -10.31 7.96
N GLY A 115 -17.51 -9.59 7.93
CA GLY A 115 -18.44 -9.54 9.06
C GLY A 115 -19.08 -8.16 9.20
N PRO A 116 -20.16 -8.06 10.00
CA PRO A 116 -20.86 -6.80 10.23
C PRO A 116 -19.98 -5.76 10.93
N ASN A 117 -20.45 -4.51 10.97
CA ASN A 117 -19.81 -3.47 11.75
C ASN A 117 -19.83 -3.85 13.24
N GLY A 118 -18.73 -3.58 13.94
CA GLY A 118 -18.57 -3.97 15.34
C GLY A 118 -18.18 -5.43 15.59
N ALA A 119 -18.01 -6.27 14.54
CA ALA A 119 -17.62 -7.68 14.68
C ALA A 119 -16.21 -7.90 15.25
N GLY A 120 -15.37 -6.86 15.29
CA GLY A 120 -13.98 -6.93 15.78
C GLY A 120 -12.90 -6.88 14.70
N LYS A 121 -13.25 -6.69 13.42
CA LYS A 121 -12.29 -6.66 12.27
C LYS A 121 -11.16 -5.64 12.48
N SER A 122 -11.49 -4.38 12.72
CA SER A 122 -10.48 -3.31 12.92
C SER A 122 -9.69 -3.51 14.22
N THR A 123 -10.29 -4.12 15.26
CA THR A 123 -9.57 -4.52 16.48
C THR A 123 -8.52 -5.58 16.16
N LEU A 124 -8.86 -6.58 15.35
CA LEU A 124 -7.92 -7.61 14.91
C LEU A 124 -6.78 -7.01 14.07
N PHE A 125 -7.08 -6.08 13.15
CA PHE A 125 -6.07 -5.35 12.40
C PHE A 125 -5.13 -4.57 13.33
N ASN A 126 -5.67 -3.85 14.32
CA ASN A 126 -4.88 -3.13 15.30
C ASN A 126 -3.98 -4.04 16.14
N LEU A 127 -4.42 -5.26 16.46
CA LEU A 127 -3.59 -6.28 17.08
C LEU A 127 -2.48 -6.78 16.17
N ILE A 128 -2.77 -7.04 14.89
CA ILE A 128 -1.77 -7.52 13.92
C ILE A 128 -0.67 -6.47 13.68
N VAL A 129 -1.02 -5.18 13.57
CA VAL A 129 -0.02 -4.12 13.37
C VAL A 129 0.67 -3.67 14.65
N GLY A 130 0.21 -4.09 15.83
CA GLY A 130 0.82 -3.73 17.11
C GLY A 130 0.45 -2.33 17.63
N LYS A 131 -0.72 -1.79 17.25
CA LYS A 131 -1.30 -0.60 17.88
C LYS A 131 -1.86 -0.90 19.26
N ILE A 132 -2.36 -2.11 19.44
CA ILE A 132 -2.79 -2.69 20.71
C ILE A 132 -2.22 -4.10 20.84
N PHE A 133 -2.19 -4.63 22.07
CA PHE A 133 -1.65 -5.96 22.36
C PHE A 133 -2.78 -6.91 22.77
N PRO A 134 -2.67 -8.22 22.45
CA PRO A 134 -3.65 -9.21 22.83
C PRO A 134 -3.64 -9.45 24.35
N ASP A 135 -4.79 -9.82 24.92
CA ASP A 135 -4.87 -10.24 26.31
C ASP A 135 -4.45 -11.72 26.42
N PHE A 136 -4.79 -12.54 25.42
CA PHE A 136 -4.42 -13.95 25.31
C PHE A 136 -4.16 -14.33 23.87
N GLY A 137 -3.40 -15.43 23.67
CA GLY A 137 -3.09 -16.00 22.38
C GLY A 137 -1.79 -15.48 21.77
N GLU A 138 -1.49 -15.92 20.56
CA GLU A 138 -0.23 -15.64 19.87
C GLU A 138 -0.44 -15.11 18.46
N ILE A 139 0.39 -14.15 18.06
CA ILE A 139 0.55 -13.67 16.67
C ILE A 139 1.97 -14.01 16.24
N LYS A 140 2.09 -14.78 15.16
CA LYS A 140 3.38 -15.16 14.56
C LYS A 140 3.51 -14.64 13.14
N LEU A 141 4.66 -14.04 12.83
CA LEU A 141 5.08 -13.69 11.47
C LEU A 141 6.27 -14.56 11.09
N ASN A 142 6.16 -15.34 10.02
CA ASN A 142 7.20 -16.31 9.64
C ASN A 142 7.63 -17.24 10.81
N ASN A 143 6.66 -17.73 11.58
CA ASN A 143 6.84 -18.55 12.79
C ASN A 143 7.48 -17.83 14.00
N GLU A 144 7.83 -16.55 13.90
CA GLU A 144 8.35 -15.74 15.00
C GLU A 144 7.19 -15.06 15.73
N ILE A 145 7.13 -15.20 17.07
CA ILE A 145 6.13 -14.51 17.90
C ILE A 145 6.43 -13.01 17.90
N ILE A 146 5.39 -12.21 17.62
CA ILE A 146 5.48 -10.75 17.54
C ILE A 146 4.57 -10.03 18.54
N ASN A 147 4.01 -10.74 19.54
CA ASN A 147 3.04 -10.17 20.47
C ASN A 147 3.50 -8.86 21.10
N ASP A 148 4.75 -8.83 21.62
CA ASP A 148 5.29 -7.70 22.39
C ASP A 148 5.95 -6.63 21.50
N LEU A 149 5.95 -6.83 20.19
CA LEU A 149 6.55 -5.86 19.26
C LEU A 149 5.60 -4.69 18.98
N PRO A 150 6.03 -3.44 19.22
CA PRO A 150 5.24 -2.26 18.88
C PRO A 150 5.15 -2.05 17.36
N ILE A 151 4.24 -1.18 16.93
CA ILE A 151 3.88 -0.92 15.53
C ILE A 151 5.12 -0.70 14.61
N HIS A 152 6.08 0.12 15.05
CA HIS A 152 7.26 0.44 14.23
C HIS A 152 8.16 -0.78 14.00
N LYS A 153 8.30 -1.69 14.99
CA LYS A 153 9.06 -2.92 14.84
C LYS A 153 8.36 -3.92 13.93
N ARG A 154 7.02 -4.01 13.99
CA ARG A 154 6.26 -4.87 13.07
C ARG A 154 6.26 -4.31 11.64
N ALA A 155 6.27 -3.00 11.46
CA ALA A 155 6.44 -2.36 10.15
C ALA A 155 7.80 -2.71 9.53
N ILE A 156 8.90 -2.67 10.31
CA ILE A 156 10.23 -3.10 9.86
C ILE A 156 10.25 -4.60 9.48
N LYS A 157 9.50 -5.46 10.20
CA LYS A 157 9.38 -6.88 9.88
C LYS A 157 8.54 -7.17 8.63
N GLY A 158 7.84 -6.15 8.10
CA GLY A 158 7.11 -6.23 6.84
C GLY A 158 5.59 -6.31 6.97
N ILE A 159 5.00 -5.81 8.07
CA ILE A 159 3.53 -5.67 8.20
C ILE A 159 3.15 -4.22 7.96
N SER A 160 2.21 -3.97 7.06
CA SER A 160 1.68 -2.63 6.77
C SER A 160 0.16 -2.61 6.78
N LEU A 161 -0.43 -1.47 7.13
CA LEU A 161 -1.88 -1.26 7.17
C LEU A 161 -2.25 -0.01 6.37
N LEU A 162 -3.20 -0.16 5.46
CA LEU A 162 -3.95 0.94 4.87
C LEU A 162 -5.30 1.06 5.59
N GLU A 163 -5.46 2.10 6.39
CA GLU A 163 -6.72 2.44 7.07
C GLU A 163 -7.72 3.07 6.09
N GLN A 164 -9.01 2.97 6.39
CA GLN A 164 -10.10 3.45 5.55
C GLN A 164 -9.97 4.94 5.15
N HIS A 165 -9.61 5.81 6.11
CA HIS A 165 -9.64 7.28 5.95
C HIS A 165 -8.26 7.96 6.02
N LYS A 166 -7.18 7.22 6.21
CA LYS A 166 -5.84 7.78 6.37
C LYS A 166 -4.93 7.28 5.27
N GLY A 167 -4.24 8.19 4.62
CA GLY A 167 -3.36 7.82 3.53
C GLY A 167 -2.34 8.90 3.24
N LEU A 168 -2.59 9.69 2.22
CA LEU A 168 -1.64 10.65 1.67
C LEU A 168 -1.70 12.01 2.36
N PHE A 169 -0.60 12.73 2.28
CA PHE A 169 -0.55 14.17 2.57
C PHE A 169 -1.24 14.91 1.42
N GLY A 170 -2.44 15.45 1.65
CA GLY A 170 -3.35 15.94 0.61
C GLY A 170 -2.76 17.02 -0.31
N ASN A 171 -1.91 17.92 0.23
CA ASN A 171 -1.28 19.00 -0.52
C ASN A 171 0.03 18.59 -1.23
N MET A 172 0.50 17.37 -1.01
CA MET A 172 1.68 16.79 -1.67
C MET A 172 1.25 15.99 -2.90
N THR A 173 2.10 15.96 -3.91
CA THR A 173 1.93 15.16 -5.13
C THR A 173 2.12 13.66 -4.82
N ALA A 174 1.79 12.78 -5.80
CA ALA A 174 2.11 11.36 -5.68
C ALA A 174 3.62 11.15 -5.45
N TYR A 175 4.45 11.85 -6.23
CA TYR A 175 5.90 11.79 -6.07
C TYR A 175 6.34 12.17 -4.65
N GLU A 176 5.89 13.31 -4.13
CA GLU A 176 6.29 13.79 -2.80
C GLU A 176 5.80 12.87 -1.68
N ASN A 177 4.62 12.31 -1.81
CA ASN A 177 4.09 11.33 -0.84
C ASN A 177 4.93 10.04 -0.80
N LEU A 178 5.36 9.53 -1.95
CA LEU A 178 6.22 8.35 -2.03
C LEU A 178 7.65 8.67 -1.58
N TYR A 179 8.16 9.83 -1.97
CA TYR A 179 9.50 10.28 -1.60
C TYR A 179 9.66 10.40 -0.08
N ALA A 180 8.68 11.00 0.61
CA ALA A 180 8.70 11.19 2.06
C ALA A 180 8.86 9.89 2.86
N ILE A 181 8.37 8.76 2.32
CA ILE A 181 8.54 7.46 2.97
C ILE A 181 9.86 6.81 2.57
N LEU A 182 10.26 6.92 1.30
CA LEU A 182 11.48 6.29 0.81
C LEU A 182 12.75 6.92 1.39
N GLU A 183 12.76 8.24 1.65
CA GLU A 183 13.90 8.93 2.27
C GLU A 183 14.18 8.48 3.72
N LEU A 184 13.23 7.81 4.38
CA LEU A 184 13.45 7.20 5.70
C LEU A 184 14.30 5.91 5.62
N HIS A 185 14.45 5.34 4.41
CA HIS A 185 15.07 4.04 4.20
C HIS A 185 16.21 4.05 3.17
N ILE A 186 16.30 5.08 2.35
CA ILE A 186 17.25 5.21 1.25
C ILE A 186 17.91 6.59 1.32
N GLU A 187 19.22 6.63 1.50
CA GLU A 187 19.98 7.89 1.56
C GLU A 187 20.22 8.51 0.18
N ASP A 188 20.37 7.67 -0.84
CA ASP A 188 20.69 8.07 -2.21
C ASP A 188 19.42 8.54 -2.93
N LYS A 189 19.38 9.86 -3.21
CA LYS A 189 18.25 10.51 -3.88
C LYS A 189 17.96 9.92 -5.27
N SER A 190 18.98 9.59 -6.04
CA SER A 190 18.81 9.04 -7.38
C SER A 190 18.14 7.66 -7.34
N LYS A 191 18.43 6.87 -6.32
CA LYS A 191 17.77 5.57 -6.08
C LYS A 191 16.32 5.74 -5.64
N ILE A 192 16.02 6.78 -4.83
CA ILE A 192 14.64 7.10 -4.46
C ILE A 192 13.82 7.45 -5.70
N GLU A 193 14.32 8.39 -6.51
CA GLU A 193 13.66 8.82 -7.74
C GLU A 193 13.42 7.64 -8.70
N SER A 194 14.46 6.86 -8.98
CA SER A 194 14.36 5.67 -9.81
C SER A 194 13.29 4.70 -9.31
N LYS A 195 13.25 4.45 -7.99
CA LYS A 195 12.26 3.56 -7.38
C LYS A 195 10.83 4.09 -7.48
N ILE A 196 10.62 5.39 -7.30
CA ILE A 196 9.29 6.02 -7.48
C ILE A 196 8.81 5.82 -8.91
N PHE A 197 9.65 6.17 -9.90
CA PHE A 197 9.29 6.00 -11.30
C PHE A 197 9.05 4.55 -11.70
N GLN A 198 9.85 3.61 -11.19
CA GLN A 198 9.62 2.18 -11.39
C GLN A 198 8.27 1.72 -10.85
N LEU A 199 7.91 2.10 -9.61
CA LEU A 199 6.63 1.75 -8.99
C LEU A 199 5.46 2.35 -9.77
N LEU A 200 5.51 3.65 -10.07
CA LEU A 200 4.44 4.30 -10.82
C LEU A 200 4.29 3.72 -12.23
N SER A 201 5.42 3.40 -12.90
CA SER A 201 5.39 2.79 -14.24
C SER A 201 4.82 1.37 -14.23
N TYR A 202 5.18 0.56 -13.24
CA TYR A 202 4.70 -0.82 -13.13
C TYR A 202 3.17 -0.88 -13.03
N PHE A 203 2.57 0.05 -12.28
CA PHE A 203 1.12 0.11 -12.08
C PHE A 203 0.39 1.06 -13.05
N GLY A 204 1.09 1.61 -14.07
CA GLY A 204 0.48 2.53 -15.04
C GLY A 204 0.01 3.85 -14.45
N LEU A 205 0.67 4.34 -13.38
CA LEU A 205 0.28 5.54 -12.62
C LEU A 205 1.22 6.74 -12.83
N GLN A 206 2.05 6.73 -13.89
CA GLN A 206 3.05 7.77 -14.15
C GLN A 206 2.41 9.15 -14.32
N TYR A 207 1.20 9.19 -14.87
CA TYR A 207 0.43 10.43 -15.08
C TYR A 207 0.08 11.15 -13.77
N LEU A 208 0.14 10.46 -12.62
CA LEU A 208 -0.14 11.03 -11.30
C LEU A 208 1.09 11.65 -10.64
N VAL A 209 2.30 11.51 -11.20
CA VAL A 209 3.55 11.90 -10.56
C VAL A 209 3.51 13.32 -9.98
N ASN A 210 2.95 14.29 -10.72
CA ASN A 210 2.81 15.69 -10.34
C ASN A 210 1.40 16.06 -9.84
N VAL A 211 0.49 15.09 -9.72
CA VAL A 211 -0.88 15.34 -9.25
C VAL A 211 -0.90 15.34 -7.73
N LYS A 212 -1.45 16.40 -7.12
CA LYS A 212 -1.64 16.47 -5.65
C LYS A 212 -2.69 15.46 -5.21
N ALA A 213 -2.50 14.87 -4.03
CA ALA A 213 -3.41 13.85 -3.52
C ALA A 213 -4.86 14.32 -3.40
N ASN A 214 -5.11 15.60 -3.07
CA ASN A 214 -6.46 16.18 -3.02
C ASN A 214 -7.15 16.28 -4.40
N ASN A 215 -6.39 16.17 -5.50
CA ASN A 215 -6.91 16.28 -6.86
C ASN A 215 -7.05 14.90 -7.54
N MET A 216 -6.74 13.81 -6.82
CA MET A 216 -6.88 12.45 -7.32
C MET A 216 -8.32 11.95 -7.19
N SER A 217 -8.77 11.11 -8.13
CA SER A 217 -9.98 10.31 -7.93
C SER A 217 -9.84 9.35 -6.74
N GLY A 218 -10.95 8.86 -6.20
CA GLY A 218 -10.93 7.94 -5.07
C GLY A 218 -10.09 6.68 -5.34
N GLY A 219 -10.19 6.12 -6.54
CA GLY A 219 -9.40 4.96 -6.95
C GLY A 219 -7.91 5.26 -7.07
N GLU A 220 -7.53 6.39 -7.66
CA GLU A 220 -6.13 6.84 -7.76
C GLU A 220 -5.53 7.09 -6.39
N TYR A 221 -6.27 7.79 -5.52
CA TYR A 221 -5.87 8.06 -4.15
C TYR A 221 -5.58 6.75 -3.39
N LYS A 222 -6.47 5.74 -3.48
CA LYS A 222 -6.30 4.43 -2.85
C LYS A 222 -5.06 3.69 -3.37
N LYS A 223 -4.81 3.72 -4.70
CA LYS A 223 -3.61 3.10 -5.30
C LYS A 223 -2.33 3.76 -4.81
N ILE A 224 -2.23 5.09 -4.88
CA ILE A 224 -1.02 5.81 -4.40
C ILE A 224 -0.85 5.64 -2.90
N SER A 225 -1.93 5.67 -2.10
CA SER A 225 -1.86 5.38 -0.66
C SER A 225 -1.32 3.97 -0.39
N THR A 226 -1.74 2.98 -1.18
CA THR A 226 -1.25 1.61 -1.06
C THR A 226 0.23 1.52 -1.46
N LEU A 227 0.63 2.16 -2.57
CA LEU A 227 2.04 2.23 -2.98
C LEU A 227 2.91 2.85 -1.88
N GLN A 228 2.44 3.91 -1.23
CA GLN A 228 3.13 4.53 -0.09
C GLN A 228 3.35 3.52 1.07
N ARG A 229 2.38 2.61 1.30
CA ARG A 229 2.50 1.57 2.35
C ARG A 229 3.47 0.44 1.98
N ILE A 230 3.66 0.17 0.70
CA ILE A 230 4.53 -0.90 0.21
C ILE A 230 5.87 -0.40 -0.35
N CYS A 231 6.17 0.89 -0.28
CA CYS A 231 7.47 1.45 -0.70
C CYS A 231 8.66 0.79 -0.01
N ASN A 232 8.49 0.34 1.25
CA ASN A 232 9.50 -0.44 1.95
C ASN A 232 9.67 -1.80 1.24
N LYS A 233 10.94 -2.15 0.94
CA LYS A 233 11.32 -3.38 0.23
C LYS A 233 10.99 -4.68 0.99
N ASP A 234 10.79 -4.60 2.29
CA ASP A 234 10.63 -5.77 3.17
C ASP A 234 9.16 -6.07 3.51
N ILE A 235 8.20 -5.41 2.83
CA ILE A 235 6.77 -5.67 3.05
C ILE A 235 6.42 -7.10 2.62
N LYS A 236 5.75 -7.81 3.53
CA LYS A 236 5.32 -9.21 3.39
C LYS A 236 3.81 -9.35 3.52
N VAL A 237 3.22 -8.61 4.47
CA VAL A 237 1.79 -8.64 4.79
C VAL A 237 1.22 -7.23 4.69
N LEU A 238 0.20 -7.08 3.85
CA LEU A 238 -0.55 -5.84 3.67
C LEU A 238 -1.98 -6.03 4.17
N LEU A 239 -2.39 -5.17 5.09
CA LEU A 239 -3.75 -5.11 5.61
C LEU A 239 -4.48 -3.95 4.93
N LEU A 240 -5.63 -4.23 4.32
CA LEU A 240 -6.47 -3.24 3.64
C LEU A 240 -7.82 -3.14 4.36
N ASP A 241 -8.06 -2.02 5.03
CA ASP A 241 -9.33 -1.80 5.75
C ASP A 241 -10.33 -1.08 4.84
N GLU A 242 -11.35 -1.81 4.38
CA GLU A 242 -12.39 -1.38 3.46
C GLU A 242 -11.86 -0.62 2.22
N PRO A 243 -10.98 -1.23 1.41
CA PRO A 243 -10.36 -0.54 0.28
C PRO A 243 -11.33 -0.13 -0.82
N MET A 244 -12.51 -0.79 -0.91
CA MET A 244 -13.53 -0.51 -1.92
C MET A 244 -14.59 0.51 -1.45
N ALA A 245 -14.56 0.94 -0.18
CA ALA A 245 -15.55 1.84 0.38
C ALA A 245 -15.58 3.19 -0.37
N ALA A 246 -16.80 3.67 -0.67
CA ALA A 246 -17.07 4.94 -1.34
C ALA A 246 -16.45 5.08 -2.75
N LEU A 247 -16.20 3.98 -3.44
CA LEU A 247 -15.73 3.96 -4.83
C LEU A 247 -16.86 3.62 -5.80
N ASP A 248 -16.77 4.18 -7.00
CA ASP A 248 -17.62 3.83 -8.14
C ASP A 248 -17.23 2.44 -8.71
N PRO A 249 -18.10 1.76 -9.50
CA PRO A 249 -17.84 0.42 -10.00
C PRO A 249 -16.56 0.28 -10.86
N LEU A 250 -16.20 1.31 -11.64
CA LEU A 250 -14.98 1.29 -12.46
C LEU A 250 -13.74 1.38 -11.57
N SER A 251 -13.77 2.24 -10.57
CA SER A 251 -12.72 2.34 -9.56
C SER A 251 -12.55 1.05 -8.77
N ILE A 252 -13.65 0.38 -8.38
CA ILE A 252 -13.62 -0.94 -7.71
C ILE A 252 -12.90 -1.96 -8.59
N SER A 253 -13.29 -2.08 -9.87
CA SER A 253 -12.65 -3.01 -10.82
C SER A 253 -11.15 -2.74 -10.95
N SER A 254 -10.77 -1.45 -11.01
CA SER A 254 -9.38 -1.01 -11.12
C SER A 254 -8.57 -1.31 -9.86
N ILE A 255 -9.16 -1.18 -8.67
CA ILE A 255 -8.51 -1.53 -7.38
C ILE A 255 -8.36 -3.04 -7.24
N LYS A 256 -9.35 -3.83 -7.65
CA LYS A 256 -9.23 -5.31 -7.66
C LYS A 256 -8.04 -5.77 -8.49
N LYS A 257 -7.93 -5.27 -9.74
CA LYS A 257 -6.78 -5.59 -10.61
C LYS A 257 -5.46 -5.22 -9.93
N PHE A 258 -5.39 -4.04 -9.35
CA PHE A 258 -4.21 -3.56 -8.63
C PHE A 258 -3.84 -4.47 -7.43
N ILE A 259 -4.82 -4.96 -6.65
CA ILE A 259 -4.57 -5.88 -5.53
C ILE A 259 -4.08 -7.25 -6.03
N LEU A 260 -4.61 -7.75 -7.15
CA LEU A 260 -4.11 -8.96 -7.78
C LEU A 260 -2.65 -8.81 -8.24
N GLU A 261 -2.30 -7.67 -8.85
CA GLU A 261 -0.92 -7.34 -9.22
C GLU A 261 0.01 -7.32 -7.99
N LEU A 262 -0.43 -6.78 -6.85
CA LEU A 262 0.33 -6.80 -5.60
C LEU A 262 0.56 -8.24 -5.08
N ARG A 263 -0.47 -9.10 -5.13
CA ARG A 263 -0.34 -10.53 -4.80
C ARG A 263 0.67 -11.20 -5.72
N ASP A 264 0.59 -10.95 -7.01
CA ASP A 264 1.48 -11.55 -8.01
C ASP A 264 2.95 -11.08 -7.85
N MET A 265 3.17 -9.93 -7.20
CA MET A 265 4.47 -9.49 -6.71
C MET A 265 4.93 -10.23 -5.44
N GLY A 266 4.14 -11.15 -4.89
CA GLY A 266 4.46 -11.95 -3.71
C GLY A 266 3.95 -11.38 -2.38
N LEU A 267 3.15 -10.31 -2.37
CA LEU A 267 2.54 -9.81 -1.14
C LEU A 267 1.39 -10.72 -0.70
N SER A 268 1.30 -10.94 0.62
CA SER A 268 0.15 -11.59 1.25
C SER A 268 -0.77 -10.50 1.77
N VAL A 269 -2.06 -10.58 1.47
CA VAL A 269 -3.01 -9.49 1.72
C VAL A 269 -4.17 -9.97 2.58
N ILE A 270 -4.56 -9.18 3.59
CA ILE A 270 -5.84 -9.35 4.28
C ILE A 270 -6.71 -8.15 3.96
N ILE A 271 -7.92 -8.40 3.49
CA ILE A 271 -8.89 -7.36 3.11
C ILE A 271 -10.09 -7.45 4.03
N THR A 272 -10.46 -6.35 4.70
CA THR A 272 -11.79 -6.23 5.28
C THR A 272 -12.73 -5.53 4.31
N ASP A 273 -13.95 -5.98 4.22
CA ASP A 273 -15.04 -5.26 3.56
C ASP A 273 -16.38 -5.67 4.17
N HIS A 274 -17.38 -4.79 4.08
CA HIS A 274 -18.75 -5.09 4.46
C HIS A 274 -19.56 -5.62 3.27
N ASN A 275 -19.05 -5.46 2.03
CA ASN A 275 -19.67 -5.97 0.80
C ASN A 275 -18.85 -7.15 0.24
N PHE A 276 -19.24 -8.37 0.63
CA PHE A 276 -18.63 -9.59 0.13
C PHE A 276 -18.59 -9.66 -1.40
N PHE A 277 -19.69 -9.29 -2.08
CA PHE A 277 -19.79 -9.38 -3.52
C PHE A 277 -18.84 -8.44 -4.26
N ALA A 278 -18.46 -7.34 -3.61
CA ALA A 278 -17.48 -6.43 -4.17
C ALA A 278 -16.07 -7.02 -4.28
N ILE A 279 -15.72 -8.03 -3.46
CA ILE A 279 -14.35 -8.54 -3.36
C ILE A 279 -14.19 -10.04 -3.56
N GLN A 280 -15.28 -10.84 -3.58
CA GLN A 280 -15.22 -12.31 -3.59
C GLN A 280 -14.37 -12.89 -4.71
N ASP A 281 -14.36 -12.27 -5.87
CA ASP A 281 -13.68 -12.72 -7.09
C ASP A 281 -12.15 -12.61 -7.03
N ILE A 282 -11.61 -11.85 -6.06
CA ILE A 282 -10.17 -11.71 -5.83
C ILE A 282 -9.67 -12.46 -4.59
N LEU A 283 -10.56 -13.06 -3.80
CA LEU A 283 -10.20 -13.75 -2.57
C LEU A 283 -9.83 -15.21 -2.82
N ASP A 284 -8.74 -15.67 -2.22
CA ASP A 284 -8.39 -17.10 -2.19
C ASP A 284 -9.12 -17.84 -1.07
N ASN A 285 -9.34 -17.15 0.07
CA ASN A 285 -10.08 -17.68 1.22
C ASN A 285 -10.79 -16.54 1.96
N CYS A 286 -11.79 -16.87 2.78
CA CYS A 286 -12.56 -15.91 3.58
C CYS A 286 -12.77 -16.42 5.00
N ILE A 287 -12.81 -15.49 5.96
CA ILE A 287 -13.22 -15.71 7.34
C ILE A 287 -14.31 -14.71 7.68
N ILE A 288 -15.44 -15.21 8.16
CA ILE A 288 -16.52 -14.37 8.65
C ILE A 288 -16.45 -14.31 10.16
N ILE A 289 -16.28 -13.10 10.70
CA ILE A 289 -16.29 -12.82 12.14
C ILE A 289 -17.63 -12.17 12.51
N ARG A 290 -18.21 -12.62 13.63
CA ARG A 290 -19.38 -12.01 14.24
C ARG A 290 -19.27 -12.10 15.77
N ASP A 291 -19.59 -11.03 16.46
CA ASP A 291 -19.57 -10.94 17.93
C ASP A 291 -18.24 -11.39 18.56
N GLY A 292 -17.15 -11.14 17.83
CA GLY A 292 -15.80 -11.46 18.25
C GLY A 292 -15.40 -12.93 18.09
N VAL A 293 -16.16 -13.75 17.38
CA VAL A 293 -15.82 -15.16 17.09
C VAL A 293 -15.80 -15.44 15.59
N VAL A 294 -15.00 -16.42 15.15
CA VAL A 294 -15.03 -16.94 13.78
C VAL A 294 -16.29 -17.79 13.63
N MET A 295 -17.14 -17.42 12.68
CA MET A 295 -18.37 -18.14 12.36
C MET A 295 -18.19 -19.18 11.27
N VAL A 296 -17.51 -18.79 10.20
CA VAL A 296 -17.29 -19.60 9.00
C VAL A 296 -15.92 -19.26 8.42
N GLU A 297 -15.23 -20.25 7.90
CA GLU A 297 -13.98 -20.11 7.14
C GLU A 297 -14.03 -21.02 5.92
N GLY A 298 -13.58 -20.53 4.77
CA GLY A 298 -13.51 -21.30 3.52
C GLY A 298 -13.33 -20.42 2.30
N PRO A 299 -13.14 -21.03 1.11
CA PRO A 299 -13.08 -20.30 -0.14
C PRO A 299 -14.43 -19.63 -0.45
N PRO A 300 -14.44 -18.51 -1.20
CA PRO A 300 -15.66 -17.74 -1.49
C PRO A 300 -16.83 -18.59 -2.01
N LYS A 301 -16.54 -19.56 -2.89
CA LYS A 301 -17.54 -20.48 -3.48
C LYS A 301 -18.27 -21.36 -2.45
N ASP A 302 -17.64 -21.63 -1.31
CA ASP A 302 -18.24 -22.43 -0.23
C ASP A 302 -18.97 -21.52 0.76
N ILE A 303 -18.44 -20.31 1.02
CA ILE A 303 -19.07 -19.28 1.86
C ILE A 303 -20.48 -18.92 1.36
N ILE A 304 -20.66 -18.77 0.04
CA ILE A 304 -21.97 -18.43 -0.54
C ILE A 304 -23.03 -19.51 -0.35
N LYS A 305 -22.62 -20.75 -0.07
CA LYS A 305 -23.50 -21.90 0.17
C LYS A 305 -23.70 -22.21 1.68
N ASP A 306 -22.88 -21.61 2.53
CA ASP A 306 -22.91 -21.88 3.96
C ASP A 306 -24.13 -21.24 4.62
N GLN A 307 -24.93 -22.05 5.32
CA GLN A 307 -26.18 -21.64 5.99
C GLN A 307 -25.96 -20.54 7.04
N LYS A 308 -24.83 -20.58 7.77
CA LYS A 308 -24.50 -19.58 8.79
C LYS A 308 -24.07 -18.28 8.12
N ALA A 309 -23.25 -18.36 7.06
CA ALA A 309 -22.86 -17.19 6.27
C ALA A 309 -24.08 -16.49 5.68
N ILE A 310 -25.00 -17.24 5.08
CA ILE A 310 -26.25 -16.70 4.51
C ILE A 310 -27.11 -16.06 5.61
N LYS A 311 -27.37 -16.79 6.70
CA LYS A 311 -28.24 -16.30 7.78
C LYS A 311 -27.71 -15.07 8.48
N TYR A 312 -26.41 -14.98 8.72
CA TYR A 312 -25.83 -14.01 9.65
C TYR A 312 -25.02 -12.87 9.00
N TYR A 313 -24.73 -13.00 7.68
CA TYR A 313 -23.90 -12.01 7.00
C TYR A 313 -24.40 -11.67 5.58
N LEU A 314 -24.65 -12.68 4.70
CA LEU A 314 -25.03 -12.44 3.32
C LEU A 314 -26.48 -11.99 3.15
N GLY A 315 -27.38 -12.42 4.06
CA GLY A 315 -28.81 -12.13 4.04
C GLY A 315 -29.66 -13.22 3.34
N THR A 316 -30.90 -13.40 3.82
CA THR A 316 -31.84 -14.44 3.32
C THR A 316 -32.44 -14.14 1.94
N GLY A 317 -32.27 -12.92 1.43
CA GLY A 317 -32.70 -12.54 0.06
C GLY A 317 -31.71 -12.93 -1.04
N PHE A 318 -30.61 -13.59 -0.68
CA PHE A 318 -29.61 -14.05 -1.63
C PHE A 318 -30.10 -15.27 -2.40
N LYS A 319 -30.37 -15.08 -3.70
CA LYS A 319 -30.57 -16.18 -4.66
C LYS A 319 -29.29 -16.35 -5.48
N ILE A 320 -28.73 -17.56 -5.46
CA ILE A 320 -27.59 -17.98 -6.31
C ILE A 320 -28.01 -17.93 -7.77
#